data_39e4a8c4d736129f68981ec8fa4162d3
#
_entry.id   39e4a8c4d736129f68981ec8fa4162d3
#
_cell.length_a   1.000
_cell.length_b   1.000
_cell.length_c   1.000
_cell.angle_alpha   90.00
_cell.angle_beta   90.00
_cell.angle_gamma   90.00
#
_symmetry.space_group_name_H-M   'P 1'
#
loop_
_entity.id
_entity.type
_entity.pdbx_description
1 polymer ?
#
loop_
_entity_poly.entity_id
_entity_poly.type
_entity_poly.pdbx_seq_one_letter_code
_entity_poly.pdbx_strand_id
1 'polypeptide(L)'
;RLFLETVKKNKKIKILRPNQKIFFKIDKKNNPIIEEFIIEISKKKEIYYSKNLDDKSFNLKIIEKNLDKVISYKESKITNSLYQTAVNLNIKPSIIIEFARLYGFQVDFQRDIWKNDSFQILYEEFIDKDKKVVEVGNIIFANLSLQNKDLKLYRHEYEKNKIDYFDENGKSMRKTLMKTPINGARLSSSFGKRKHPILGFTK
;
A
#
# COMPACT_ATOMS: atom_id res chain seq x y z
N ARG A 1 -31.33 5.94 11.66
CA ARG A 1 -31.76 6.95 10.69
C ARG A 1 -30.94 8.24 10.87
N LEU A 2 -30.90 8.84 12.06
CA LEU A 2 -30.19 10.09 12.38
C LEU A 2 -28.69 10.03 12.02
N PHE A 3 -27.99 8.91 12.30
CA PHE A 3 -26.59 8.68 11.91
C PHE A 3 -26.38 8.84 10.39
N LEU A 4 -27.20 8.17 9.58
CA LEU A 4 -27.07 8.23 8.13
C LEU A 4 -27.35 9.64 7.57
N GLU A 5 -28.30 10.36 8.15
CA GLU A 5 -28.60 11.73 7.79
C GLU A 5 -27.44 12.68 8.14
N THR A 6 -26.83 12.50 9.32
CA THR A 6 -25.66 13.28 9.74
C THR A 6 -24.46 13.04 8.82
N VAL A 7 -24.17 11.78 8.49
CA VAL A 7 -23.06 11.43 7.57
C VAL A 7 -23.30 11.98 6.16
N LYS A 8 -24.54 11.90 5.65
CA LYS A 8 -24.90 12.43 4.32
C LYS A 8 -24.76 13.95 4.23
N LYS A 9 -25.08 14.68 5.30
CA LYS A 9 -24.93 16.15 5.35
C LYS A 9 -23.47 16.60 5.34
N ASN A 10 -22.54 15.73 5.72
CA ASN A 10 -21.13 16.07 5.77
C ASN A 10 -20.47 15.95 4.40
N LYS A 11 -20.16 17.08 3.76
CA LYS A 11 -19.47 17.14 2.47
C LYS A 11 -18.09 16.49 2.46
N LYS A 12 -17.47 16.27 3.62
CA LYS A 12 -16.13 15.62 3.75
C LYS A 12 -16.19 14.11 3.70
N ILE A 13 -17.37 13.52 3.98
CA ILE A 13 -17.59 12.06 3.86
C ILE A 13 -18.61 11.87 2.74
N LYS A 14 -18.11 11.75 1.53
CA LYS A 14 -18.99 11.54 0.37
C LYS A 14 -19.59 10.14 0.33
N ILE A 15 -18.85 9.11 0.72
CA ILE A 15 -19.24 7.70 0.66
C ILE A 15 -18.50 6.94 1.75
N LEU A 16 -19.24 6.14 2.53
CA LEU A 16 -18.63 5.12 3.40
C LEU A 16 -18.03 4.00 2.54
N ARG A 17 -16.80 3.62 2.84
CA ARG A 17 -16.07 2.61 2.08
C ARG A 17 -16.23 1.23 2.72
N PRO A 18 -16.20 0.14 1.95
CA PRO A 18 -16.09 -1.20 2.51
C PRO A 18 -14.90 -1.31 3.48
N ASN A 19 -15.06 -2.06 4.56
CA ASN A 19 -14.06 -2.24 5.63
C ASN A 19 -13.66 -0.97 6.41
N GLN A 20 -14.35 0.14 6.22
CA GLN A 20 -14.15 1.33 7.04
C GLN A 20 -14.67 1.08 8.46
N LYS A 21 -13.83 1.38 9.45
CA LYS A 21 -14.20 1.20 10.86
C LYS A 21 -15.03 2.37 11.34
N ILE A 22 -16.14 2.06 12.01
CA ILE A 22 -17.03 3.01 12.67
C ILE A 22 -17.24 2.52 14.08
N PHE A 23 -16.97 3.38 15.05
CA PHE A 23 -17.15 3.07 16.47
C PHE A 23 -18.32 3.87 17.00
N PHE A 24 -19.18 3.25 17.81
CA PHE A 24 -20.33 3.88 18.43
C PHE A 24 -20.25 3.76 19.94
N LYS A 25 -20.54 4.86 20.64
CA LYS A 25 -20.82 4.88 22.06
C LYS A 25 -22.33 5.06 22.24
N ILE A 26 -22.96 4.10 22.89
CA ILE A 26 -24.42 4.01 23.02
C ILE A 26 -24.77 4.02 24.50
N ASP A 27 -25.65 4.96 24.91
CA ASP A 27 -26.31 4.89 26.22
C ASP A 27 -27.42 3.83 26.17
N LYS A 28 -27.37 2.87 27.10
CA LYS A 28 -28.30 1.73 27.19
C LYS A 28 -29.40 1.92 28.25
N LYS A 29 -29.43 3.06 29.00
CA LYS A 29 -30.23 3.17 30.23
C LYS A 29 -31.74 3.15 30.02
N ASN A 30 -32.31 3.64 28.92
CA ASN A 30 -33.77 3.65 28.73
C ASN A 30 -34.25 3.40 27.29
N ASN A 31 -33.61 3.89 26.32
CA ASN A 31 -33.72 3.57 24.89
C ASN A 31 -32.33 3.74 24.31
N PRO A 32 -31.81 2.80 23.52
CA PRO A 32 -30.45 2.89 23.04
C PRO A 32 -30.27 4.16 22.20
N ILE A 33 -29.54 5.12 22.74
CA ILE A 33 -29.26 6.42 22.09
C ILE A 33 -27.77 6.45 21.76
N ILE A 34 -27.45 6.81 20.52
CA ILE A 34 -26.07 7.07 20.11
C ILE A 34 -25.65 8.43 20.71
N GLU A 35 -24.68 8.39 21.62
CA GLU A 35 -24.07 9.58 22.20
C GLU A 35 -22.94 10.11 21.33
N GLU A 36 -22.10 9.18 20.85
CA GLU A 36 -20.92 9.51 20.09
C GLU A 36 -20.69 8.48 19.00
N PHE A 37 -20.08 8.89 17.90
CA PHE A 37 -19.54 7.96 16.93
C PHE A 37 -18.29 8.52 16.25
N ILE A 38 -17.39 7.61 15.91
CA ILE A 38 -16.11 7.93 15.28
C ILE A 38 -16.04 7.20 13.94
N ILE A 39 -15.70 7.93 12.90
CA ILE A 39 -15.45 7.37 11.57
C ILE A 39 -13.97 7.49 11.26
N GLU A 40 -13.28 6.36 11.12
CA GLU A 40 -11.89 6.30 10.71
C GLU A 40 -11.79 6.59 9.19
N ILE A 41 -11.35 7.79 8.82
CA ILE A 41 -11.18 8.20 7.41
C ILE A 41 -9.88 7.61 6.85
N SER A 42 -8.82 7.65 7.65
CA SER A 42 -7.52 7.04 7.37
C SER A 42 -6.83 6.71 8.69
N LYS A 43 -5.68 6.04 8.63
CA LYS A 43 -4.88 5.75 9.82
C LYS A 43 -4.44 7.02 10.58
N LYS A 44 -4.38 8.16 9.88
CA LYS A 44 -3.98 9.48 10.42
C LYS A 44 -5.16 10.36 10.79
N LYS A 45 -6.39 10.02 10.36
CA LYS A 45 -7.51 10.96 10.46
C LYS A 45 -8.81 10.26 10.82
N GLU A 46 -9.45 10.78 11.86
CA GLU A 46 -10.76 10.35 12.34
C GLU A 46 -11.71 11.53 12.37
N ILE A 47 -12.97 11.27 12.11
CA ILE A 47 -14.05 12.25 12.34
C ILE A 47 -14.84 11.76 13.54
N TYR A 48 -14.85 12.59 14.56
CA TYR A 48 -15.55 12.38 15.80
C TYR A 48 -16.85 13.17 15.79
N TYR A 49 -17.93 12.50 16.13
CA TYR A 49 -19.25 13.10 16.29
C TYR A 49 -19.73 12.91 17.72
N SER A 50 -20.09 13.98 18.40
CA SER A 50 -20.73 13.96 19.71
C SER A 50 -22.14 14.54 19.61
N LYS A 51 -23.10 13.88 20.27
CA LYS A 51 -24.47 14.36 20.32
C LYS A 51 -24.53 15.71 21.04
N ASN A 52 -25.26 16.65 20.46
CA ASN A 52 -25.56 17.92 21.11
C ASN A 52 -26.62 17.70 22.18
N LEU A 53 -26.47 18.33 23.35
CA LEU A 53 -27.40 18.18 24.46
C LEU A 53 -28.72 18.94 24.19
N ASP A 54 -28.66 20.05 23.44
CA ASP A 54 -29.79 20.96 23.24
C ASP A 54 -30.68 20.59 22.05
N ASP A 55 -30.19 19.80 21.11
CA ASP A 55 -30.91 19.37 19.92
C ASP A 55 -30.58 17.93 19.51
N LYS A 56 -31.26 17.45 18.45
CA LYS A 56 -30.99 16.11 17.88
C LYS A 56 -29.81 16.10 16.90
N SER A 57 -28.94 17.13 16.92
CA SER A 57 -27.79 17.22 16.05
C SER A 57 -26.53 16.59 16.65
N PHE A 58 -25.50 16.49 15.83
CA PHE A 58 -24.17 16.06 16.24
C PHE A 58 -23.14 17.14 15.94
N ASN A 59 -22.34 17.48 16.93
CA ASN A 59 -21.14 18.28 16.77
C ASN A 59 -20.05 17.45 16.10
N LEU A 60 -19.31 18.06 15.19
CA LEU A 60 -18.25 17.40 14.42
C LEU A 60 -16.89 17.94 14.82
N LYS A 61 -15.96 17.03 15.14
CA LYS A 61 -14.55 17.34 15.37
C LYS A 61 -13.70 16.43 14.50
N ILE A 62 -12.71 17.00 13.81
CA ILE A 62 -11.71 16.25 13.09
C ILE A 62 -10.53 16.05 14.03
N ILE A 63 -10.14 14.77 14.22
CA ILE A 63 -8.98 14.40 15.01
C ILE A 63 -7.92 13.91 14.04
N GLU A 64 -6.80 14.60 13.99
CA GLU A 64 -5.60 14.16 13.28
C GLU A 64 -4.63 13.56 14.30
N LYS A 65 -4.24 12.32 14.05
CA LYS A 65 -3.23 11.63 14.86
C LYS A 65 -1.86 12.12 14.45
N ASN A 66 -1.12 12.70 15.39
CA ASN A 66 0.29 13.01 15.16
C ASN A 66 1.07 11.69 15.10
N LEU A 67 1.64 11.43 13.95
CA LEU A 67 2.51 10.28 13.70
C LEU A 67 3.91 10.80 13.38
N ASP A 68 4.91 10.22 14.01
CA ASP A 68 6.30 10.50 13.69
C ASP A 68 6.72 9.75 12.43
N LYS A 69 7.37 10.46 11.52
CA LYS A 69 7.95 9.85 10.33
C LYS A 69 9.34 9.34 10.64
N VAL A 70 9.56 8.05 10.45
CA VAL A 70 10.85 7.39 10.57
C VAL A 70 11.23 6.72 9.25
N ILE A 71 12.52 6.54 9.04
CA ILE A 71 13.05 5.83 7.87
C ILE A 71 13.45 4.44 8.33
N SER A 72 12.89 3.43 7.66
CA SER A 72 13.17 2.02 7.92
C SER A 72 14.05 1.45 6.80
N TYR A 73 15.13 0.79 7.18
CA TYR A 73 16.00 0.05 6.28
C TYR A 73 15.84 -1.45 6.50
N LYS A 74 15.71 -2.21 5.42
CA LYS A 74 15.63 -3.66 5.42
C LYS A 74 16.48 -4.23 4.30
N GLU A 75 17.19 -5.31 4.58
CA GLU A 75 17.93 -6.08 3.59
C GLU A 75 17.88 -7.56 3.89
N SER A 76 17.94 -8.39 2.88
CA SER A 76 18.08 -9.85 3.03
C SER A 76 18.48 -10.52 1.72
N LYS A 77 19.06 -11.71 1.85
CA LYS A 77 19.16 -12.68 0.76
C LYS A 77 17.82 -13.41 0.58
N ILE A 78 17.45 -13.62 -0.66
CA ILE A 78 16.21 -14.33 -1.03
C ILE A 78 16.45 -15.82 -0.86
N THR A 79 15.66 -16.47 -0.02
CA THR A 79 15.77 -17.92 0.25
C THR A 79 14.78 -18.73 -0.58
N ASN A 80 13.49 -18.40 -0.52
CA ASN A 80 12.42 -19.09 -1.23
C ASN A 80 11.81 -18.19 -2.31
N SER A 81 11.30 -17.04 -1.91
CA SER A 81 10.77 -16.00 -2.80
C SER A 81 11.01 -14.62 -2.21
N LEU A 82 11.07 -13.62 -3.05
CA LEU A 82 11.16 -12.21 -2.62
C LEU A 82 10.03 -11.87 -1.61
N TYR A 83 8.80 -12.23 -1.95
CA TYR A 83 7.63 -11.94 -1.11
C TYR A 83 7.76 -12.57 0.29
N GLN A 84 8.02 -13.86 0.35
CA GLN A 84 8.13 -14.57 1.63
C GLN A 84 9.29 -14.04 2.48
N THR A 85 10.42 -13.75 1.86
CA THR A 85 11.59 -13.19 2.54
C THR A 85 11.27 -11.80 3.11
N ALA A 86 10.58 -10.95 2.34
CA ALA A 86 10.19 -9.60 2.79
C ALA A 86 9.13 -9.64 3.91
N VAL A 87 8.16 -10.57 3.84
CA VAL A 87 7.16 -10.78 4.92
C VAL A 87 7.84 -11.20 6.22
N ASN A 88 8.83 -12.09 6.15
CA ASN A 88 9.58 -12.54 7.33
C ASN A 88 10.37 -11.40 8.00
N LEU A 89 10.72 -10.36 7.25
CA LEU A 89 11.33 -9.12 7.77
C LEU A 89 10.29 -8.11 8.31
N ASN A 90 9.01 -8.49 8.40
CA ASN A 90 7.90 -7.64 8.78
C ASN A 90 7.68 -6.44 7.83
N ILE A 91 8.12 -6.53 6.57
CA ILE A 91 7.80 -5.52 5.55
C ILE A 91 6.32 -5.63 5.20
N LYS A 92 5.62 -4.51 5.20
CA LYS A 92 4.18 -4.49 4.89
C LYS A 92 3.93 -4.89 3.42
N PRO A 93 2.87 -5.67 3.12
CA PRO A 93 2.57 -6.12 1.76
C PRO A 93 2.48 -4.98 0.72
N SER A 94 2.00 -3.80 1.12
CA SER A 94 1.94 -2.63 0.23
C SER A 94 3.31 -2.19 -0.27
N ILE A 95 4.34 -2.23 0.59
CA ILE A 95 5.72 -1.90 0.24
C ILE A 95 6.31 -2.98 -0.68
N ILE A 96 6.01 -4.26 -0.41
CA ILE A 96 6.49 -5.36 -1.25
C ILE A 96 5.92 -5.26 -2.67
N ILE A 97 4.63 -4.92 -2.78
CA ILE A 97 3.96 -4.71 -4.07
C ILE A 97 4.56 -3.50 -4.80
N GLU A 98 4.81 -2.41 -4.09
CA GLU A 98 5.43 -1.22 -4.68
C GLU A 98 6.85 -1.53 -5.17
N PHE A 99 7.67 -2.22 -4.36
CA PHE A 99 8.99 -2.70 -4.76
C PHE A 99 8.92 -3.53 -6.04
N ALA A 100 8.01 -4.50 -6.11
CA ALA A 100 7.84 -5.31 -7.30
C ALA A 100 7.43 -4.49 -8.53
N ARG A 101 6.59 -3.46 -8.35
CA ARG A 101 6.21 -2.56 -9.45
C ARG A 101 7.38 -1.74 -9.98
N LEU A 102 8.28 -1.28 -9.12
CA LEU A 102 9.45 -0.52 -9.52
C LEU A 102 10.34 -1.31 -10.49
N TYR A 103 10.51 -2.60 -10.24
CA TYR A 103 11.35 -3.47 -11.06
C TYR A 103 10.61 -4.19 -12.20
N GLY A 104 9.28 -4.17 -12.20
CA GLY A 104 8.46 -4.93 -13.16
C GLY A 104 8.70 -4.59 -14.63
N PHE A 105 9.35 -3.47 -14.93
CA PHE A 105 9.80 -3.13 -16.29
C PHE A 105 11.10 -3.79 -16.72
N GLN A 106 11.92 -4.25 -15.76
CA GLN A 106 13.24 -4.81 -16.03
C GLN A 106 13.39 -6.27 -15.63
N VAL A 107 12.62 -6.71 -14.64
CA VAL A 107 12.75 -8.03 -14.01
C VAL A 107 11.46 -8.82 -14.17
N ASP A 108 11.59 -10.04 -14.62
CA ASP A 108 10.54 -11.05 -14.53
C ASP A 108 10.69 -11.80 -13.20
N PHE A 109 9.87 -11.44 -12.21
CA PHE A 109 9.95 -12.00 -10.86
C PHE A 109 9.74 -13.53 -10.79
N GLN A 110 9.23 -14.15 -11.83
CA GLN A 110 9.03 -15.60 -11.91
C GLN A 110 10.26 -16.34 -12.49
N ARG A 111 11.11 -15.62 -13.23
CA ARG A 111 12.21 -16.23 -13.98
C ARG A 111 13.58 -15.69 -13.63
N ASP A 112 13.66 -14.39 -13.31
CA ASP A 112 14.95 -13.72 -13.14
C ASP A 112 15.43 -13.73 -11.67
N ILE A 113 14.58 -14.14 -10.71
CA ILE A 113 14.91 -14.19 -9.27
C ILE A 113 15.37 -15.59 -8.89
N TRP A 114 16.57 -15.68 -8.33
CA TRP A 114 17.18 -16.93 -7.89
C TRP A 114 17.48 -16.93 -6.39
N LYS A 115 17.69 -18.13 -5.85
CA LYS A 115 18.16 -18.29 -4.48
C LYS A 115 19.52 -17.60 -4.33
N ASN A 116 19.70 -16.85 -3.22
CA ASN A 116 20.84 -16.01 -2.88
C ASN A 116 20.93 -14.66 -3.59
N ASP A 117 20.06 -14.33 -4.53
CA ASP A 117 19.83 -12.94 -4.88
C ASP A 117 19.45 -12.16 -3.62
N SER A 118 19.64 -10.86 -3.62
CA SER A 118 19.37 -10.05 -2.42
C SER A 118 18.63 -8.77 -2.77
N PHE A 119 17.98 -8.20 -1.76
CA PHE A 119 17.37 -6.88 -1.90
C PHE A 119 17.71 -6.00 -0.70
N GLN A 120 17.70 -4.70 -0.95
CA GLN A 120 17.80 -3.64 0.04
C GLN A 120 16.67 -2.65 -0.23
N ILE A 121 16.05 -2.18 0.83
CA ILE A 121 14.95 -1.24 0.72
C ILE A 121 14.98 -0.24 1.86
N LEU A 122 14.87 1.04 1.51
CA LEU A 122 14.74 2.16 2.42
C LEU A 122 13.37 2.81 2.17
N TYR A 123 12.53 2.88 3.18
CA TYR A 123 11.17 3.39 3.04
C TYR A 123 10.69 4.14 4.28
N GLU A 124 9.65 4.94 4.11
CA GLU A 124 9.06 5.72 5.18
C GLU A 124 8.07 4.86 6.00
N GLU A 125 8.16 4.96 7.32
CA GLU A 125 7.16 4.45 8.25
C GLU A 125 6.61 5.61 9.08
N PHE A 126 5.33 5.51 9.42
CA PHE A 126 4.67 6.43 10.33
C PHE A 126 4.28 5.69 11.59
N ILE A 127 4.88 6.10 12.70
CA ILE A 127 4.72 5.46 14.01
C ILE A 127 3.89 6.34 14.94
N ASP A 128 3.15 5.70 15.84
CA ASP A 128 2.45 6.37 16.92
C ASP A 128 3.36 6.63 18.14
N LYS A 129 2.80 7.20 19.19
CA LYS A 129 3.49 7.48 20.46
C LYS A 129 4.05 6.21 21.13
N ASP A 130 3.45 5.06 20.87
CA ASP A 130 3.87 3.76 21.38
C ASP A 130 4.91 3.08 20.47
N LYS A 131 5.45 3.82 19.49
CA LYS A 131 6.40 3.34 18.47
C LYS A 131 5.86 2.22 17.57
N LYS A 132 4.54 2.09 17.48
CA LYS A 132 3.90 1.12 16.62
C LYS A 132 3.73 1.68 15.21
N VAL A 133 4.12 0.91 14.19
CA VAL A 133 3.92 1.29 12.80
C VAL A 133 2.43 1.29 12.45
N VAL A 134 1.89 2.47 12.25
CA VAL A 134 0.49 2.72 11.91
C VAL A 134 0.28 2.69 10.40
N GLU A 135 1.19 3.32 9.66
CA GLU A 135 1.14 3.44 8.21
C GLU A 135 2.55 3.37 7.62
N VAL A 136 2.68 3.01 6.34
CA VAL A 136 3.92 3.08 5.59
C VAL A 136 3.78 4.11 4.48
N GLY A 137 4.88 4.79 4.19
CA GLY A 137 4.96 5.79 3.14
C GLY A 137 5.61 5.25 1.88
N ASN A 138 6.43 6.08 1.25
CA ASN A 138 7.05 5.76 -0.03
C ASN A 138 8.38 5.02 0.16
N ILE A 139 8.76 4.23 -0.83
CA ILE A 139 10.12 3.74 -0.97
C ILE A 139 11.01 4.92 -1.35
N ILE A 140 12.12 5.12 -0.64
CA ILE A 140 13.10 6.19 -0.90
C ILE A 140 14.23 5.65 -1.76
N PHE A 141 14.69 4.45 -1.44
CA PHE A 141 15.73 3.73 -2.15
C PHE A 141 15.37 2.26 -2.20
N ALA A 142 15.70 1.63 -3.32
CA ALA A 142 15.59 0.19 -3.50
C ALA A 142 16.81 -0.32 -4.26
N ASN A 143 17.29 -1.49 -3.89
CA ASN A 143 18.28 -2.26 -4.67
C ASN A 143 17.82 -3.70 -4.79
N LEU A 144 17.89 -4.24 -5.97
CA LEU A 144 17.68 -5.66 -6.25
C LEU A 144 18.94 -6.20 -6.92
N SER A 145 19.68 -7.02 -6.18
CA SER A 145 20.92 -7.66 -6.65
C SER A 145 20.60 -9.02 -7.20
N LEU A 146 20.68 -9.14 -8.51
CA LEU A 146 20.45 -10.38 -9.27
C LEU A 146 21.80 -10.93 -9.75
N GLN A 147 22.20 -12.11 -9.26
CA GLN A 147 23.48 -12.74 -9.62
C GLN A 147 24.66 -11.76 -9.53
N ASN A 148 25.01 -11.11 -10.64
CA ASN A 148 26.15 -10.19 -10.76
C ASN A 148 25.71 -8.75 -11.12
N LYS A 149 24.42 -8.41 -10.97
CA LYS A 149 23.91 -7.12 -11.37
C LYS A 149 23.08 -6.47 -10.27
N ASP A 150 23.50 -5.30 -9.85
CA ASP A 150 22.75 -4.43 -8.95
C ASP A 150 21.81 -3.52 -9.75
N LEU A 151 20.57 -3.50 -9.34
CA LEU A 151 19.53 -2.63 -9.90
C LEU A 151 19.12 -1.61 -8.83
N LYS A 152 19.87 -0.51 -8.74
CA LYS A 152 19.62 0.53 -7.75
C LYS A 152 18.62 1.55 -8.26
N LEU A 153 17.70 1.95 -7.41
CA LEU A 153 16.66 2.91 -7.70
C LEU A 153 16.54 3.95 -6.60
N TYR A 154 16.50 5.20 -7.00
CA TYR A 154 16.41 6.36 -6.12
C TYR A 154 15.14 7.15 -6.44
N ARG A 155 14.35 7.41 -5.40
CA ARG A 155 13.17 8.28 -5.51
C ARG A 155 13.64 9.73 -5.59
N HIS A 156 13.24 10.44 -6.65
CA HIS A 156 13.64 11.83 -6.87
C HIS A 156 12.45 12.66 -7.38
N GLU A 157 12.33 13.88 -6.87
CA GLU A 157 11.40 14.90 -7.39
C GLU A 157 12.15 15.75 -8.43
N TYR A 158 11.89 15.49 -9.71
CA TYR A 158 12.59 16.13 -10.82
C TYR A 158 11.93 17.43 -11.27
N GLU A 159 10.63 17.60 -10.96
CA GLU A 159 9.86 18.85 -11.10
C GLU A 159 8.89 18.95 -9.94
N LYS A 160 8.37 20.14 -9.66
CA LYS A 160 7.40 20.38 -8.57
C LYS A 160 6.23 19.38 -8.64
N ASN A 161 6.11 18.56 -7.63
CA ASN A 161 5.11 17.48 -7.48
C ASN A 161 5.23 16.34 -8.52
N LYS A 162 6.32 16.29 -9.30
CA LYS A 162 6.59 15.18 -10.21
C LYS A 162 7.73 14.31 -9.66
N ILE A 163 7.36 13.19 -9.12
CA ILE A 163 8.25 12.25 -8.46
C ILE A 163 8.33 10.98 -9.29
N ASP A 164 9.54 10.47 -9.46
CA ASP A 164 9.79 9.20 -10.12
C ASP A 164 11.02 8.50 -9.53
N TYR A 165 11.32 7.32 -10.04
CA TYR A 165 12.48 6.54 -9.64
C TYR A 165 13.50 6.49 -10.79
N PHE A 166 14.75 6.72 -10.43
CA PHE A 166 15.87 6.81 -11.36
C PHE A 166 16.96 5.86 -10.94
N ASP A 167 17.70 5.32 -11.92
CA ASP A 167 18.91 4.58 -11.68
C ASP A 167 20.09 5.52 -11.32
N GLU A 168 21.26 4.94 -11.05
CA GLU A 168 22.48 5.69 -10.70
C GLU A 168 22.98 6.63 -11.80
N ASN A 169 22.52 6.45 -13.05
CA ASN A 169 22.82 7.31 -14.20
C ASN A 169 21.75 8.37 -14.45
N GLY A 170 20.76 8.49 -13.56
CA GLY A 170 19.66 9.44 -13.71
C GLY A 170 18.62 9.02 -14.76
N LYS A 171 18.62 7.77 -15.21
CA LYS A 171 17.66 7.26 -16.18
C LYS A 171 16.39 6.78 -15.47
N SER A 172 15.23 7.31 -15.87
CA SER A 172 13.94 6.87 -15.34
C SER A 172 13.70 5.38 -15.61
N MET A 173 13.19 4.71 -14.61
CA MET A 173 12.85 3.27 -14.67
C MET A 173 11.57 3.00 -15.43
N ARG A 174 10.74 3.99 -15.67
CA ARG A 174 9.51 3.84 -16.45
C ARG A 174 9.84 3.56 -17.91
N LYS A 175 9.47 2.38 -18.36
CA LYS A 175 9.48 1.99 -19.77
C LYS A 175 8.06 1.89 -20.29
N THR A 176 7.91 1.95 -21.61
CA THR A 176 6.60 1.86 -22.27
C THR A 176 5.89 0.54 -22.03
N LEU A 177 6.64 -0.55 -21.82
CA LEU A 177 6.09 -1.90 -21.62
C LEU A 177 6.74 -2.58 -20.42
N MET A 178 5.90 -3.15 -19.55
CA MET A 178 6.34 -4.01 -18.45
C MET A 178 6.71 -5.39 -19.00
N LYS A 179 7.75 -6.03 -18.44
CA LYS A 179 8.10 -7.43 -18.72
C LYS A 179 6.97 -8.39 -18.35
N THR A 180 6.34 -8.14 -17.20
CA THR A 180 5.16 -8.88 -16.74
C THR A 180 3.99 -7.91 -16.62
N PRO A 181 3.17 -7.73 -17.68
CA PRO A 181 2.16 -6.66 -17.75
C PRO A 181 0.99 -6.87 -16.80
N ILE A 182 0.80 -8.07 -16.27
CA ILE A 182 -0.27 -8.39 -15.31
C ILE A 182 0.35 -8.80 -13.98
N ASN A 183 0.04 -8.08 -12.92
CA ASN A 183 0.49 -8.40 -11.56
C ASN A 183 0.02 -9.81 -11.15
N GLY A 184 0.99 -10.69 -10.84
CA GLY A 184 0.68 -12.07 -10.43
C GLY A 184 0.25 -13.01 -11.56
N ALA A 185 0.36 -12.60 -12.83
CA ALA A 185 0.07 -13.46 -13.96
C ALA A 185 1.07 -14.61 -14.05
N ARG A 186 0.58 -15.83 -14.05
CA ARG A 186 1.34 -17.01 -14.41
C ARG A 186 1.37 -17.15 -15.93
N LEU A 187 2.55 -17.13 -16.52
CA LEU A 187 2.68 -17.43 -17.94
C LEU A 187 2.32 -18.91 -18.19
N SER A 188 1.14 -19.16 -18.75
CA SER A 188 0.68 -20.52 -19.03
C SER A 188 1.32 -21.13 -20.27
N SER A 189 1.83 -20.30 -21.20
CA SER A 189 2.60 -20.75 -22.37
C SER A 189 3.47 -19.62 -22.92
N SER A 190 4.64 -19.96 -23.45
CA SER A 190 5.53 -19.03 -24.15
C SER A 190 5.01 -18.69 -25.55
N PHE A 191 5.60 -17.66 -26.17
CA PHE A 191 5.37 -17.35 -27.59
C PHE A 191 5.87 -18.51 -28.46
N GLY A 192 5.07 -18.92 -29.44
CA GLY A 192 5.42 -19.99 -30.37
C GLY A 192 4.24 -20.85 -30.78
N LYS A 193 4.51 -21.88 -31.57
CA LYS A 193 3.49 -22.83 -32.04
C LYS A 193 2.80 -23.52 -30.85
N ARG A 194 1.50 -23.53 -30.84
CA ARG A 194 0.68 -24.11 -29.76
C ARG A 194 -0.14 -25.26 -30.28
N LYS A 195 -0.18 -26.34 -29.51
CA LYS A 195 -1.13 -27.43 -29.75
C LYS A 195 -2.50 -27.01 -29.20
N HIS A 196 -3.53 -27.02 -30.06
CA HIS A 196 -4.88 -26.69 -29.61
C HIS A 196 -5.34 -27.71 -28.56
N PRO A 197 -5.80 -27.29 -27.37
CA PRO A 197 -6.06 -28.20 -26.25
C PRO A 197 -7.18 -29.19 -26.51
N ILE A 198 -8.12 -28.87 -27.41
CA ILE A 198 -9.27 -29.73 -27.74
C ILE A 198 -9.04 -30.43 -29.07
N LEU A 199 -8.60 -29.74 -30.11
CA LEU A 199 -8.53 -30.24 -31.46
C LEU A 199 -7.18 -30.84 -31.84
N GLY A 200 -6.15 -30.73 -30.98
CA GLY A 200 -4.87 -31.41 -31.12
C GLY A 200 -3.93 -30.92 -32.24
N PHE A 201 -4.36 -30.00 -33.12
CA PHE A 201 -3.50 -29.44 -34.15
C PHE A 201 -2.59 -28.31 -33.61
N THR A 202 -1.46 -28.10 -34.25
CA THR A 202 -0.50 -27.06 -33.90
C THR A 202 -0.73 -25.82 -34.78
N LYS A 203 -0.91 -24.67 -34.16
CA LYS A 203 -1.14 -23.38 -34.83
C LYS A 203 0.04 -22.46 -34.57
#